data_3abbab3f5c007b8d79b88fe4d3925eb5
#
_entry.id   3abbab3f5c007b8d79b88fe4d3925eb5
#
_cell.length_a   1.000
_cell.length_b   1.000
_cell.length_c   1.000
_cell.angle_alpha   90.00
_cell.angle_beta   90.00
_cell.angle_gamma   90.00
#
_symmetry.space_group_name_H-M   'P 1'
#
loop_
_entity.id
_entity.type
_entity.pdbx_description
1 polymer ?
#
loop_
_entity_poly.entity_id
_entity_poly.type
_entity_poly.pdbx_seq_one_letter_code
_entity_poly.pdbx_strand_id
1 'polypeptide(L)'
;MSRCARADPGSALRRPGGILTGMSNVPQQRLLQTAIPGPRSAALQARKTAAVSAGVSTGLPVYVERAGGGILVDVDGNQLIDFGSGIAVTTVGNAAPRVVDRVTAQVQDFTHTCFMVTPYEEYLEVAEALNDLTPGDHDKRTALFNSGAEAVENAVKVARHFTGRNAVVAFDHAYHGRTNLTMALTAKNMPYKHRFGPFAGEVYRAPMSYPYRWPGGAADCAKESFDAFVTQVHAQVGEDNLAAVILEPIQGEGGFIVPAPGFVKQVADWCADNGILFIADEVQTGFCRTGDWFASEYEGVVPDLITTAKGMAGGLPLAGVTGRADVMDSIHGGGLGGTYGGNPVACASALGAIETMKEEDLCGRAKQVEALFVPRLQALAERYPQIGDIRGRGAMLAVELVNGAGDLTPNAALTGAVNQACHAEGLVTLTCGTYGNVFRFLPPLAAGDELLSEGLDIFEKAFAASV
;
A
#
# COMPACT_ATOMS: atom_id res chain seq x y z
N MET A 1 -17.96 -2.75 -65.65
CA MET A 1 -19.19 -2.18 -65.09
C MET A 1 -19.84 -3.23 -64.22
N SER A 2 -19.63 -3.12 -62.91
CA SER A 2 -20.36 -3.91 -61.91
C SER A 2 -20.61 -3.03 -60.71
N ARG A 3 -21.86 -2.81 -60.39
CA ARG A 3 -22.32 -1.93 -59.31
C ARG A 3 -22.07 -2.59 -57.95
N CYS A 4 -21.28 -1.95 -57.13
CA CYS A 4 -21.15 -2.27 -55.71
C CYS A 4 -22.39 -1.73 -54.96
N ALA A 5 -23.21 -2.61 -54.44
CA ALA A 5 -24.39 -2.26 -53.62
C ALA A 5 -23.89 -1.70 -52.27
N ARG A 6 -24.40 -0.52 -51.91
CA ARG A 6 -24.21 0.08 -50.59
C ARG A 6 -25.03 -0.71 -49.57
N ALA A 7 -24.38 -1.19 -48.50
CA ALA A 7 -25.04 -1.73 -47.35
C ALA A 7 -25.59 -0.59 -46.48
N ASP A 8 -26.80 -0.78 -46.00
CA ASP A 8 -27.58 0.11 -45.13
C ASP A 8 -26.98 0.16 -43.72
N PRO A 9 -26.70 1.34 -43.15
CA PRO A 9 -26.17 1.45 -41.77
C PRO A 9 -27.36 1.59 -40.77
N GLY A 10 -28.16 0.55 -40.63
CA GLY A 10 -29.37 0.62 -39.81
C GLY A 10 -29.74 -0.66 -39.07
N SER A 11 -28.79 -1.33 -38.43
CA SER A 11 -29.12 -2.32 -37.38
C SER A 11 -28.19 -2.21 -36.23
N ALA A 12 -28.43 -1.26 -35.32
CA ALA A 12 -27.90 -1.27 -33.98
C ALA A 12 -28.35 -2.56 -33.29
N LEU A 13 -27.46 -3.55 -33.22
CA LEU A 13 -27.62 -4.69 -32.33
C LEU A 13 -27.63 -4.17 -30.89
N ARG A 14 -28.83 -3.84 -30.40
CA ARG A 14 -29.07 -3.72 -28.98
C ARG A 14 -28.79 -5.11 -28.36
N ARG A 15 -27.62 -5.26 -27.73
CA ARG A 15 -27.40 -6.40 -26.84
C ARG A 15 -28.39 -6.25 -25.68
N PRO A 16 -29.04 -7.35 -25.22
CA PRO A 16 -29.90 -7.28 -24.06
C PRO A 16 -29.03 -6.86 -22.88
N GLY A 17 -29.36 -5.76 -22.22
CA GLY A 17 -28.80 -5.32 -20.97
C GLY A 17 -29.14 -6.32 -19.88
N GLY A 18 -28.36 -7.37 -19.76
CA GLY A 18 -28.27 -8.17 -18.56
C GLY A 18 -27.43 -7.35 -17.56
N ILE A 19 -28.08 -6.78 -16.56
CA ILE A 19 -27.42 -6.29 -15.35
C ILE A 19 -26.68 -7.51 -14.81
N LEU A 20 -25.35 -7.55 -15.03
CA LEU A 20 -24.49 -8.47 -14.31
C LEU A 20 -24.43 -7.96 -12.85
N THR A 21 -25.41 -8.35 -12.04
CA THR A 21 -25.30 -8.31 -10.59
C THR A 21 -24.26 -9.36 -10.18
N GLY A 22 -23.01 -9.09 -10.52
CA GLY A 22 -21.90 -10.00 -10.29
C GLY A 22 -21.10 -9.61 -9.06
N MET A 23 -21.66 -9.87 -7.86
CA MET A 23 -20.75 -10.25 -6.79
C MET A 23 -19.93 -11.44 -7.30
N SER A 24 -18.59 -11.42 -7.10
CA SER A 24 -17.79 -12.60 -7.43
C SER A 24 -18.48 -13.83 -6.84
N ASN A 25 -18.73 -14.87 -7.66
CA ASN A 25 -19.39 -16.11 -7.21
C ASN A 25 -18.51 -16.93 -6.23
N VAL A 26 -17.66 -16.27 -5.46
CA VAL A 26 -16.81 -16.89 -4.43
C VAL A 26 -17.52 -16.78 -3.09
N PRO A 27 -17.95 -17.92 -2.49
CA PRO A 27 -18.53 -17.92 -1.15
C PRO A 27 -17.58 -17.27 -0.14
N GLN A 28 -18.10 -16.39 0.71
CA GLN A 28 -17.30 -15.71 1.72
C GLN A 28 -17.15 -16.60 2.98
N GLN A 29 -16.56 -17.76 2.80
CA GLN A 29 -16.29 -18.74 3.85
C GLN A 29 -14.97 -19.47 3.57
N ARG A 30 -14.27 -19.85 4.63
CA ARG A 30 -13.09 -20.71 4.53
C ARG A 30 -13.51 -22.15 4.25
N LEU A 31 -12.76 -22.82 3.38
CA LEU A 31 -12.93 -24.26 3.11
C LEU A 31 -11.58 -24.87 2.75
N LEU A 32 -11.16 -25.89 3.48
CA LEU A 32 -9.96 -26.65 3.15
C LEU A 32 -10.35 -28.03 2.60
N GLN A 33 -9.97 -28.30 1.36
CA GLN A 33 -10.16 -29.58 0.69
C GLN A 33 -8.90 -30.44 0.73
N THR A 34 -7.72 -29.79 0.84
CA THR A 34 -6.42 -30.45 0.91
C THR A 34 -5.58 -29.81 2.02
N ALA A 35 -4.42 -30.39 2.32
CA ALA A 35 -3.39 -29.68 3.05
C ALA A 35 -2.88 -28.48 2.21
N ILE A 36 -2.25 -27.51 2.85
CA ILE A 36 -1.72 -26.32 2.20
C ILE A 36 -0.17 -26.34 2.24
N PRO A 37 0.50 -26.31 1.08
CA PRO A 37 -0.06 -26.29 -0.29
C PRO A 37 -0.63 -27.66 -0.69
N GLY A 38 -1.66 -27.65 -1.57
CA GLY A 38 -2.21 -28.86 -2.16
C GLY A 38 -1.34 -29.41 -3.30
N PRO A 39 -1.66 -30.61 -3.84
CA PRO A 39 -0.83 -31.28 -4.84
C PRO A 39 -0.71 -30.53 -6.17
N ARG A 40 -1.77 -29.84 -6.62
CA ARG A 40 -1.73 -29.02 -7.85
C ARG A 40 -0.86 -27.78 -7.66
N SER A 41 -0.97 -27.13 -6.49
CA SER A 41 -0.12 -26.00 -6.10
C SER A 41 1.35 -26.42 -6.04
N ALA A 42 1.67 -27.60 -5.47
CA ALA A 42 3.03 -28.13 -5.44
C ALA A 42 3.59 -28.38 -6.86
N ALA A 43 2.78 -28.90 -7.77
CA ALA A 43 3.18 -29.09 -9.18
C ALA A 43 3.45 -27.75 -9.89
N LEU A 44 2.63 -26.72 -9.62
CA LEU A 44 2.86 -25.37 -10.17
C LEU A 44 4.09 -24.71 -9.56
N GLN A 45 4.39 -24.97 -8.28
CA GLN A 45 5.61 -24.48 -7.64
C GLN A 45 6.88 -25.05 -8.31
N ALA A 46 6.85 -26.31 -8.70
CA ALA A 46 7.95 -26.90 -9.48
C ALA A 46 8.14 -26.22 -10.85
N ARG A 47 7.04 -25.91 -11.54
CA ARG A 47 7.07 -25.12 -12.80
C ARG A 47 7.62 -23.70 -12.58
N LYS A 48 7.18 -23.02 -11.49
CA LYS A 48 7.73 -21.70 -11.14
C LYS A 48 9.23 -21.76 -10.94
N THR A 49 9.72 -22.75 -10.21
CA THR A 49 11.16 -22.92 -9.97
C THR A 49 11.97 -23.07 -11.25
N ALA A 50 11.37 -23.70 -12.28
CA ALA A 50 12.03 -23.88 -13.57
C ALA A 50 11.94 -22.64 -14.49
N ALA A 51 10.90 -21.79 -14.35
CA ALA A 51 10.59 -20.73 -15.32
C ALA A 51 10.79 -19.30 -14.80
N VAL A 52 10.74 -19.09 -13.49
CA VAL A 52 10.76 -17.76 -12.87
C VAL A 52 12.06 -17.56 -12.12
N SER A 53 12.66 -16.39 -12.25
CA SER A 53 13.89 -16.04 -11.54
C SER A 53 13.75 -16.29 -10.02
N ALA A 54 14.75 -16.89 -9.41
CA ALA A 54 14.80 -17.15 -7.96
C ALA A 54 14.68 -15.89 -7.09
N GLY A 55 15.00 -14.72 -7.65
CA GLY A 55 14.79 -13.41 -7.00
C GLY A 55 13.31 -13.07 -6.74
N VAL A 56 12.37 -13.71 -7.46
CA VAL A 56 10.93 -13.58 -7.23
C VAL A 56 10.50 -14.67 -6.24
N SER A 57 10.59 -14.35 -4.94
CA SER A 57 10.21 -15.27 -3.86
C SER A 57 8.70 -15.41 -3.72
N THR A 58 8.25 -16.48 -3.07
CA THR A 58 6.85 -16.76 -2.74
C THR A 58 6.73 -17.03 -1.24
N GLY A 59 5.94 -16.26 -0.51
CA GLY A 59 5.74 -16.45 0.93
C GLY A 59 4.85 -17.66 1.25
N LEU A 60 3.78 -17.84 0.48
CA LEU A 60 2.84 -18.96 0.58
C LEU A 60 2.71 -19.60 -0.81
N PRO A 61 3.18 -20.85 -1.03
CA PRO A 61 3.20 -21.48 -2.34
C PRO A 61 1.86 -22.11 -2.75
N VAL A 62 0.76 -21.37 -2.62
CA VAL A 62 -0.55 -21.69 -3.19
C VAL A 62 -0.74 -20.91 -4.50
N TYR A 63 -1.45 -21.49 -5.45
CA TYR A 63 -1.72 -20.87 -6.74
C TYR A 63 -3.19 -20.54 -6.86
N VAL A 64 -3.50 -19.25 -6.85
CA VAL A 64 -4.87 -18.73 -6.90
C VAL A 64 -5.46 -18.93 -8.29
N GLU A 65 -6.66 -19.53 -8.35
CA GLU A 65 -7.47 -19.69 -9.56
C GLU A 65 -8.56 -18.63 -9.64
N ARG A 66 -9.17 -18.28 -8.50
CA ARG A 66 -10.21 -17.25 -8.40
C ARG A 66 -10.07 -16.51 -7.06
N ALA A 67 -10.59 -15.29 -6.99
CA ALA A 67 -10.68 -14.54 -5.75
C ALA A 67 -11.94 -13.69 -5.75
N GLY A 68 -12.48 -13.40 -4.55
CA GLY A 68 -13.65 -12.54 -4.41
C GLY A 68 -13.79 -12.04 -2.97
N GLY A 69 -14.06 -10.75 -2.80
CA GLY A 69 -14.14 -10.14 -1.47
C GLY A 69 -12.89 -10.43 -0.64
N GLY A 70 -13.05 -11.12 0.48
CA GLY A 70 -11.98 -11.51 1.39
C GLY A 70 -11.48 -12.97 1.24
N ILE A 71 -11.83 -13.67 0.14
CA ILE A 71 -11.48 -15.07 -0.08
C ILE A 71 -10.62 -15.25 -1.32
N LEU A 72 -9.54 -16.04 -1.19
CA LEU A 72 -8.74 -16.56 -2.28
C LEU A 72 -9.07 -18.05 -2.48
N VAL A 73 -9.37 -18.47 -3.70
CA VAL A 73 -9.60 -19.88 -4.06
C VAL A 73 -8.37 -20.37 -4.83
N ASP A 74 -7.71 -21.39 -4.29
CA ASP A 74 -6.55 -21.97 -4.95
C ASP A 74 -6.95 -23.05 -5.99
N VAL A 75 -5.96 -23.48 -6.78
CA VAL A 75 -6.15 -24.51 -7.82
C VAL A 75 -6.51 -25.88 -7.25
N ASP A 76 -6.31 -26.11 -5.97
CA ASP A 76 -6.66 -27.35 -5.27
C ASP A 76 -8.09 -27.30 -4.67
N GLY A 77 -8.78 -26.15 -4.80
CA GLY A 77 -10.14 -25.92 -4.35
C GLY A 77 -10.24 -25.43 -2.90
N ASN A 78 -9.11 -25.13 -2.26
CA ASN A 78 -9.12 -24.52 -0.93
C ASN A 78 -9.59 -23.05 -1.04
N GLN A 79 -10.39 -22.62 -0.08
CA GLN A 79 -10.83 -21.24 0.10
C GLN A 79 -10.12 -20.66 1.33
N LEU A 80 -9.23 -19.72 1.10
CA LEU A 80 -8.38 -19.13 2.13
C LEU A 80 -8.87 -17.72 2.49
N ILE A 81 -8.84 -17.39 3.77
CA ILE A 81 -9.12 -16.05 4.27
C ILE A 81 -7.91 -15.17 3.96
N ASP A 82 -8.12 -14.00 3.33
CA ASP A 82 -7.07 -13.08 2.95
C ASP A 82 -6.93 -11.94 3.98
N PHE A 83 -5.88 -11.99 4.82
CA PHE A 83 -5.49 -10.88 5.68
C PHE A 83 -4.32 -10.06 5.12
N GLY A 84 -4.02 -10.22 3.84
CA GLY A 84 -2.92 -9.53 3.18
C GLY A 84 -3.35 -8.55 2.08
N SER A 85 -4.53 -8.74 1.48
CA SER A 85 -5.03 -7.91 0.36
C SER A 85 -3.99 -7.68 -0.74
N GLY A 86 -3.16 -8.68 -1.07
CA GLY A 86 -2.06 -8.48 -2.04
C GLY A 86 -1.06 -7.40 -1.62
N ILE A 87 -0.82 -7.23 -0.33
CA ILE A 87 -0.03 -6.16 0.31
C ILE A 87 -0.76 -4.80 0.20
N ALA A 88 -1.97 -4.72 0.78
CA ALA A 88 -2.82 -3.53 0.82
C ALA A 88 -3.27 -3.01 -0.56
N VAL A 89 -3.39 -3.90 -1.55
CA VAL A 89 -3.78 -3.53 -2.93
C VAL A 89 -5.29 -3.69 -3.14
N THR A 90 -5.87 -4.82 -2.74
CA THR A 90 -7.29 -5.10 -2.93
C THR A 90 -8.14 -4.58 -1.76
N THR A 91 -8.01 -3.30 -1.44
CA THR A 91 -8.71 -2.64 -0.33
C THR A 91 -10.23 -2.78 -0.45
N VAL A 92 -10.78 -2.62 -1.65
CA VAL A 92 -12.22 -2.77 -1.96
C VAL A 92 -12.67 -4.22 -2.11
N GLY A 93 -11.79 -5.18 -1.80
CA GLY A 93 -12.01 -6.62 -2.03
C GLY A 93 -11.55 -7.09 -3.40
N ASN A 94 -11.29 -8.40 -3.49
CA ASN A 94 -10.95 -9.02 -4.77
C ASN A 94 -12.18 -9.02 -5.68
N ALA A 95 -11.97 -8.72 -6.97
CA ALA A 95 -13.01 -8.66 -8.01
C ALA A 95 -14.23 -7.81 -7.58
N ALA A 96 -13.99 -6.63 -7.01
CA ALA A 96 -15.04 -5.70 -6.63
C ALA A 96 -15.94 -5.36 -7.85
N PRO A 97 -17.28 -5.43 -7.72
CA PRO A 97 -18.19 -5.34 -8.87
C PRO A 97 -18.00 -4.08 -9.74
N ARG A 98 -17.92 -2.90 -9.12
CA ARG A 98 -17.73 -1.64 -9.87
C ARG A 98 -16.38 -1.58 -10.61
N VAL A 99 -15.34 -2.15 -10.00
CA VAL A 99 -14.01 -2.26 -10.64
C VAL A 99 -14.12 -3.17 -11.87
N VAL A 100 -14.76 -4.34 -11.74
CA VAL A 100 -14.94 -5.29 -12.85
C VAL A 100 -15.75 -4.67 -13.97
N ASP A 101 -16.87 -3.99 -13.65
CA ASP A 101 -17.75 -3.38 -14.63
C ASP A 101 -17.06 -2.27 -15.43
N ARG A 102 -16.38 -1.33 -14.75
CA ARG A 102 -15.63 -0.24 -15.41
C ARG A 102 -14.47 -0.76 -16.25
N VAL A 103 -13.70 -1.72 -15.72
CA VAL A 103 -12.60 -2.35 -16.46
C VAL A 103 -13.12 -3.08 -17.70
N THR A 104 -14.24 -3.82 -17.58
CA THR A 104 -14.82 -4.55 -18.70
C THR A 104 -15.33 -3.60 -19.79
N ALA A 105 -15.95 -2.49 -19.43
CA ALA A 105 -16.36 -1.46 -20.39
C ALA A 105 -15.14 -0.87 -21.09
N GLN A 106 -14.13 -0.44 -20.34
CA GLN A 106 -12.95 0.21 -20.89
C GLN A 106 -12.14 -0.68 -21.85
N VAL A 107 -11.98 -1.99 -21.55
CA VAL A 107 -11.24 -2.88 -22.46
C VAL A 107 -11.97 -3.16 -23.77
N GLN A 108 -13.29 -2.92 -23.82
CA GLN A 108 -14.09 -3.03 -25.05
C GLN A 108 -13.93 -1.80 -25.94
N ASP A 109 -13.63 -0.64 -25.37
CA ASP A 109 -13.43 0.61 -26.13
C ASP A 109 -11.98 0.71 -26.61
N PHE A 110 -11.02 0.82 -25.73
CA PHE A 110 -9.58 0.81 -26.04
C PHE A 110 -8.73 0.50 -24.80
N THR A 111 -7.54 -0.02 -25.00
CA THR A 111 -6.63 -0.41 -23.91
C THR A 111 -5.42 0.51 -23.75
N HIS A 112 -5.09 1.31 -24.77
CA HIS A 112 -3.91 2.18 -24.74
C HIS A 112 -3.88 3.14 -25.94
N THR A 113 -3.58 4.42 -25.68
CA THR A 113 -3.27 5.41 -26.73
C THR A 113 -2.04 6.25 -26.38
N CYS A 114 -1.47 6.10 -25.18
CA CYS A 114 -0.46 6.95 -24.55
C CYS A 114 -0.98 8.38 -24.31
N PHE A 115 -1.35 8.70 -23.06
CA PHE A 115 -1.96 9.98 -22.69
C PHE A 115 -1.18 11.21 -23.19
N MET A 116 0.15 11.13 -23.22
CA MET A 116 1.02 12.21 -23.75
C MET A 116 0.93 12.41 -25.26
N VAL A 117 0.31 11.46 -26.00
CA VAL A 117 0.15 11.54 -27.46
C VAL A 117 -1.29 11.86 -27.81
N THR A 118 -2.23 11.06 -27.30
CA THR A 118 -3.68 11.25 -27.47
C THR A 118 -4.36 11.05 -26.13
N PRO A 119 -4.75 12.15 -25.44
CA PRO A 119 -5.35 12.09 -24.12
C PRO A 119 -6.76 11.48 -24.14
N TYR A 120 -7.24 11.05 -22.98
CA TYR A 120 -8.56 10.44 -22.75
C TYR A 120 -9.11 10.86 -21.39
N GLU A 121 -10.41 10.74 -21.24
CA GLU A 121 -11.17 11.34 -20.12
C GLU A 121 -10.87 10.65 -18.79
N GLU A 122 -10.72 9.31 -18.78
CA GLU A 122 -10.48 8.54 -17.54
C GLU A 122 -9.23 9.00 -16.77
N TYR A 123 -8.20 9.46 -17.47
CA TYR A 123 -7.02 10.05 -16.83
C TYR A 123 -7.38 11.37 -16.11
N LEU A 124 -8.20 12.21 -16.76
CA LEU A 124 -8.62 13.49 -16.19
C LEU A 124 -9.49 13.25 -14.95
N GLU A 125 -10.48 12.36 -15.05
CA GLU A 125 -11.37 12.01 -13.94
C GLU A 125 -10.60 11.49 -12.71
N VAL A 126 -9.57 10.63 -12.92
CA VAL A 126 -8.71 10.17 -11.82
C VAL A 126 -7.88 11.31 -11.23
N ALA A 127 -7.32 12.18 -12.09
CA ALA A 127 -6.54 13.32 -11.62
C ALA A 127 -7.41 14.31 -10.81
N GLU A 128 -8.61 14.61 -11.29
CA GLU A 128 -9.59 15.44 -10.60
C GLU A 128 -9.99 14.82 -9.25
N ALA A 129 -10.32 13.51 -9.24
CA ALA A 129 -10.63 12.81 -8.00
C ALA A 129 -9.49 12.84 -6.98
N LEU A 130 -8.23 12.69 -7.41
CA LEU A 130 -7.07 12.79 -6.52
C LEU A 130 -6.84 14.21 -6.02
N ASN A 131 -7.05 15.23 -6.87
CA ASN A 131 -6.97 16.63 -6.46
C ASN A 131 -8.02 16.96 -5.37
N ASP A 132 -9.24 16.40 -5.49
CA ASP A 132 -10.31 16.62 -4.53
C ASP A 132 -10.10 15.85 -3.22
N LEU A 133 -9.62 14.60 -3.31
CA LEU A 133 -9.50 13.70 -2.15
C LEU A 133 -8.28 13.99 -1.28
N THR A 134 -7.19 14.49 -1.86
CA THR A 134 -5.95 14.73 -1.11
C THR A 134 -6.07 15.94 -0.19
N PRO A 135 -5.41 15.94 1.00
CA PRO A 135 -5.51 17.02 1.98
C PRO A 135 -5.15 18.42 1.45
N GLY A 136 -5.82 19.43 2.00
CA GLY A 136 -5.60 20.85 1.71
C GLY A 136 -6.55 21.44 0.68
N ASP A 137 -6.86 22.74 0.82
CA ASP A 137 -7.83 23.48 -0.01
C ASP A 137 -7.15 24.26 -1.14
N HIS A 138 -5.83 24.15 -1.29
CA HIS A 138 -5.06 24.82 -2.34
C HIS A 138 -5.24 24.13 -3.69
N ASP A 139 -4.94 24.86 -4.78
CA ASP A 139 -4.93 24.28 -6.13
C ASP A 139 -3.90 23.17 -6.24
N LYS A 140 -4.32 22.03 -6.80
CA LYS A 140 -3.49 20.83 -6.96
C LYS A 140 -3.39 20.39 -8.40
N ARG A 141 -2.33 19.62 -8.70
CA ARG A 141 -2.15 18.91 -9.98
C ARG A 141 -1.71 17.48 -9.70
N THR A 142 -2.14 16.59 -10.57
CA THR A 142 -1.81 15.16 -10.49
C THR A 142 -1.13 14.68 -11.76
N ALA A 143 -0.07 13.89 -11.58
CA ALA A 143 0.55 13.11 -12.65
C ALA A 143 0.45 11.61 -12.32
N LEU A 144 0.06 10.77 -13.30
CA LEU A 144 -0.15 9.34 -13.09
C LEU A 144 1.01 8.51 -13.65
N PHE A 145 1.31 7.42 -12.94
CA PHE A 145 2.41 6.47 -13.20
C PHE A 145 1.92 5.03 -13.02
N ASN A 146 2.82 4.03 -13.09
CA ASN A 146 2.44 2.62 -13.03
C ASN A 146 2.68 1.98 -11.66
N SER A 147 3.57 2.52 -10.86
CA SER A 147 3.96 1.95 -9.56
C SER A 147 4.32 3.02 -8.52
N GLY A 148 4.19 2.66 -7.24
CA GLY A 148 4.60 3.54 -6.14
C GLY A 148 6.08 3.98 -6.24
N ALA A 149 6.96 3.10 -6.73
CA ALA A 149 8.35 3.45 -6.95
C ALA A 149 8.51 4.56 -8.01
N GLU A 150 7.75 4.49 -9.13
CA GLU A 150 7.74 5.57 -10.12
C GLU A 150 7.16 6.88 -9.55
N ALA A 151 6.09 6.80 -8.75
CA ALA A 151 5.53 7.96 -8.08
C ALA A 151 6.58 8.63 -7.17
N VAL A 152 7.28 7.87 -6.34
CA VAL A 152 8.34 8.40 -5.46
C VAL A 152 9.50 8.98 -6.26
N GLU A 153 9.99 8.31 -7.32
CA GLU A 153 11.03 8.84 -8.22
C GLU A 153 10.62 10.21 -8.79
N ASN A 154 9.37 10.35 -9.22
CA ASN A 154 8.88 11.59 -9.80
C ASN A 154 8.60 12.66 -8.74
N ALA A 155 8.10 12.31 -7.55
CA ALA A 155 7.95 13.27 -6.45
C ALA A 155 9.30 13.90 -6.05
N VAL A 156 10.35 13.07 -5.93
CA VAL A 156 11.72 13.59 -5.67
C VAL A 156 12.23 14.44 -6.83
N LYS A 157 11.98 14.03 -8.07
CA LYS A 157 12.34 14.81 -9.26
C LYS A 157 11.68 16.18 -9.27
N VAL A 158 10.39 16.26 -8.96
CA VAL A 158 9.64 17.51 -8.83
C VAL A 158 10.22 18.37 -7.72
N ALA A 159 10.46 17.80 -6.55
CA ALA A 159 10.99 18.51 -5.40
C ALA A 159 12.37 19.13 -5.68
N ARG A 160 13.28 18.37 -6.28
CA ARG A 160 14.61 18.87 -6.69
C ARG A 160 14.51 19.98 -7.71
N HIS A 161 13.63 19.85 -8.69
CA HIS A 161 13.46 20.87 -9.74
C HIS A 161 12.89 22.16 -9.18
N PHE A 162 11.83 22.08 -8.38
CA PHE A 162 11.16 23.25 -7.79
C PHE A 162 12.07 24.03 -6.85
N THR A 163 12.78 23.34 -5.97
CA THR A 163 13.65 23.99 -4.97
C THR A 163 15.02 24.38 -5.50
N GLY A 164 15.49 23.77 -6.58
CA GLY A 164 16.87 23.89 -7.05
C GLY A 164 17.90 23.23 -6.14
N ARG A 165 17.45 22.45 -5.13
CA ARG A 165 18.28 21.75 -4.14
C ARG A 165 18.39 20.25 -4.49
N ASN A 166 19.38 19.54 -3.94
CA ASN A 166 19.66 18.16 -4.34
C ASN A 166 19.35 17.12 -3.27
N ALA A 167 19.54 17.45 -1.99
CA ALA A 167 19.43 16.49 -0.90
C ALA A 167 17.98 16.10 -0.62
N VAL A 168 17.78 14.85 -0.23
CA VAL A 168 16.49 14.31 0.25
C VAL A 168 16.74 13.53 1.53
N VAL A 169 15.92 13.75 2.54
CA VAL A 169 15.93 12.96 3.78
C VAL A 169 14.79 11.97 3.77
N ALA A 170 15.12 10.69 4.06
CA ALA A 170 14.19 9.63 4.41
C ALA A 170 14.46 9.15 5.84
N PHE A 171 13.60 8.31 6.39
CA PHE A 171 13.72 7.86 7.78
C PHE A 171 14.22 6.42 7.91
N ASP A 172 14.75 6.06 9.09
CA ASP A 172 15.01 4.67 9.43
C ASP A 172 13.73 3.83 9.29
N HIS A 173 13.88 2.56 8.97
CA HIS A 173 12.79 1.62 8.67
C HIS A 173 11.97 1.92 7.42
N ALA A 174 12.13 3.05 6.73
CA ALA A 174 11.35 3.43 5.55
C ALA A 174 11.46 2.42 4.39
N TYR A 175 10.37 2.34 3.60
CA TYR A 175 10.33 1.61 2.34
C TYR A 175 9.63 2.44 1.26
N HIS A 176 10.38 2.84 0.23
CA HIS A 176 9.88 3.71 -0.85
C HIS A 176 9.94 3.05 -2.24
N GLY A 177 10.42 1.81 -2.33
CA GLY A 177 10.44 1.06 -3.59
C GLY A 177 11.77 0.33 -3.86
N ARG A 178 11.91 -0.19 -5.09
CA ARG A 178 13.03 -1.04 -5.53
C ARG A 178 13.72 -0.56 -6.81
N THR A 179 13.53 0.68 -7.23
CA THR A 179 14.34 1.34 -8.28
C THR A 179 15.60 1.95 -7.65
N ASN A 180 16.54 2.45 -8.43
CA ASN A 180 17.84 2.88 -7.89
C ASN A 180 17.70 3.98 -6.82
N LEU A 181 16.93 5.05 -7.09
CA LEU A 181 16.70 6.10 -6.10
C LEU A 181 15.83 5.61 -4.94
N THR A 182 14.76 4.87 -5.21
CA THR A 182 13.87 4.38 -4.14
C THR A 182 14.55 3.34 -3.24
N MET A 183 15.51 2.56 -3.75
CA MET A 183 16.39 1.73 -2.91
C MET A 183 17.31 2.58 -2.03
N ALA A 184 17.82 3.71 -2.52
CA ALA A 184 18.59 4.66 -1.68
C ALA A 184 17.73 5.17 -0.52
N LEU A 185 16.46 5.52 -0.77
CA LEU A 185 15.49 5.97 0.22
C LEU A 185 15.03 4.85 1.18
N THR A 186 14.97 3.60 0.71
CA THR A 186 14.57 2.43 1.51
C THR A 186 15.65 2.09 2.54
N ALA A 187 15.26 1.80 3.79
CA ALA A 187 16.19 1.54 4.89
C ALA A 187 16.74 0.11 4.90
N LYS A 188 15.85 -0.89 4.86
CA LYS A 188 16.18 -2.30 5.08
C LYS A 188 17.09 -2.86 3.99
N ASN A 189 18.28 -3.40 4.39
CA ASN A 189 19.22 -3.99 3.45
C ASN A 189 18.66 -5.29 2.83
N MET A 190 18.41 -6.32 3.62
CA MET A 190 17.80 -7.56 3.15
C MET A 190 16.27 -7.46 3.25
N PRO A 191 15.51 -7.83 2.19
CA PRO A 191 15.97 -8.36 0.88
C PRO A 191 16.15 -7.27 -0.19
N TYR A 192 16.03 -5.97 0.14
CA TYR A 192 15.79 -4.91 -0.86
C TYR A 192 17.02 -4.32 -1.52
N LYS A 193 18.16 -4.27 -0.80
CA LYS A 193 19.35 -3.49 -1.21
C LYS A 193 20.62 -4.31 -1.34
N HIS A 194 20.66 -5.52 -0.79
CA HIS A 194 21.89 -6.28 -0.65
C HIS A 194 22.57 -6.54 -2.00
N ARG A 195 23.76 -5.96 -2.18
CA ARG A 195 24.62 -6.05 -3.38
C ARG A 195 24.00 -5.46 -4.68
N PHE A 196 23.03 -4.54 -4.57
CA PHE A 196 22.46 -3.86 -5.72
C PHE A 196 23.03 -2.44 -5.99
N GLY A 197 23.94 -1.97 -5.15
CA GLY A 197 24.61 -0.67 -5.33
C GLY A 197 25.52 -0.59 -6.57
N PRO A 198 25.98 0.62 -6.95
CA PRO A 198 25.78 1.88 -6.21
C PRO A 198 24.36 2.44 -6.33
N PHE A 199 23.92 3.11 -5.27
CA PHE A 199 22.60 3.76 -5.24
C PHE A 199 22.73 5.25 -5.61
N ALA A 200 21.56 5.90 -5.86
CA ALA A 200 21.51 7.33 -6.10
C ALA A 200 22.10 8.11 -4.89
N GLY A 201 22.86 9.16 -5.19
CA GLY A 201 23.41 10.06 -4.20
C GLY A 201 22.44 11.10 -3.67
N GLU A 202 22.91 11.90 -2.72
CA GLU A 202 22.16 13.00 -2.08
C GLU A 202 20.90 12.48 -1.37
N VAL A 203 20.97 11.30 -0.80
CA VAL A 203 19.93 10.69 0.04
C VAL A 203 20.51 10.47 1.44
N TYR A 204 19.89 11.11 2.42
CA TYR A 204 20.29 11.08 3.81
C TYR A 204 19.22 10.38 4.65
N ARG A 205 19.59 9.87 5.81
CA ARG A 205 18.68 9.11 6.65
C ARG A 205 18.62 9.68 8.04
N ALA A 206 17.41 9.90 8.53
CA ALA A 206 17.16 10.38 9.89
C ALA A 206 16.50 9.29 10.75
N PRO A 207 16.61 9.36 12.08
CA PRO A 207 15.93 8.44 12.98
C PRO A 207 14.41 8.61 12.87
N MET A 208 13.68 7.47 12.88
CA MET A 208 12.22 7.46 12.88
C MET A 208 11.68 7.48 14.30
N SER A 209 10.60 8.20 14.51
CA SER A 209 9.82 8.11 15.74
C SER A 209 9.21 6.71 15.86
N TYR A 210 9.75 5.91 16.79
CA TYR A 210 9.32 4.54 17.04
C TYR A 210 9.05 4.34 18.54
N PRO A 211 7.86 4.70 19.03
CA PRO A 211 7.57 4.77 20.48
C PRO A 211 7.93 3.50 21.25
N TYR A 212 7.58 2.34 20.71
CA TYR A 212 7.87 1.06 21.37
C TYR A 212 9.36 0.77 21.54
N ARG A 213 10.21 1.27 20.65
CA ARG A 213 11.67 1.01 20.66
C ARG A 213 12.51 2.25 20.91
N TRP A 214 11.89 3.38 21.19
CA TRP A 214 12.64 4.61 21.44
C TRP A 214 13.43 4.52 22.75
N PRO A 215 14.74 4.81 22.75
CA PRO A 215 15.58 4.66 23.94
C PRO A 215 15.10 5.50 25.15
N GLY A 216 14.57 6.71 24.91
CA GLY A 216 14.01 7.59 25.94
C GLY A 216 12.61 7.19 26.40
N GLY A 217 11.99 6.18 25.80
CA GLY A 217 10.63 5.76 26.07
C GLY A 217 9.58 6.48 25.20
N ALA A 218 8.35 5.97 25.25
CA ALA A 218 7.28 6.44 24.36
C ALA A 218 6.84 7.89 24.65
N ALA A 219 6.92 8.33 25.90
CA ALA A 219 6.43 9.65 26.34
C ALA A 219 7.19 10.80 25.66
N ASP A 220 8.50 10.70 25.55
CA ASP A 220 9.36 11.74 24.99
C ASP A 220 9.71 11.49 23.52
N CYS A 221 9.25 10.37 22.95
CA CYS A 221 9.63 9.90 21.61
C CYS A 221 9.37 10.95 20.53
N ALA A 222 8.21 11.63 20.52
CA ALA A 222 7.90 12.63 19.49
C ALA A 222 8.92 13.76 19.46
N LYS A 223 9.20 14.32 20.64
CA LYS A 223 10.13 15.44 20.78
C LYS A 223 11.57 15.02 20.49
N GLU A 224 12.03 13.94 21.13
CA GLU A 224 13.43 13.52 21.00
C GLU A 224 13.77 13.06 19.58
N SER A 225 12.84 12.34 18.90
CA SER A 225 13.06 11.91 17.51
C SER A 225 13.04 13.10 16.55
N PHE A 226 12.21 14.10 16.80
CA PHE A 226 12.21 15.34 16.04
C PHE A 226 13.49 16.14 16.25
N ASP A 227 13.93 16.34 17.49
CA ASP A 227 15.19 17.03 17.80
C ASP A 227 16.38 16.32 17.16
N ALA A 228 16.40 14.97 17.19
CA ALA A 228 17.43 14.19 16.54
C ALA A 228 17.41 14.34 15.01
N PHE A 229 16.23 14.34 14.39
CA PHE A 229 16.05 14.61 12.96
C PHE A 229 16.62 15.98 12.58
N VAL A 230 16.22 17.06 13.26
CA VAL A 230 16.70 18.43 12.99
C VAL A 230 18.20 18.52 13.17
N THR A 231 18.73 17.98 14.28
CA THR A 231 20.18 17.97 14.56
C THR A 231 20.95 17.26 13.43
N GLN A 232 20.45 16.14 12.96
CA GLN A 232 21.12 15.37 11.89
C GLN A 232 21.07 16.10 10.54
N VAL A 233 19.94 16.69 10.20
CA VAL A 233 19.83 17.51 8.98
C VAL A 233 20.81 18.66 9.03
N HIS A 234 20.81 19.41 10.13
CA HIS A 234 21.73 20.55 10.30
C HIS A 234 23.20 20.13 10.17
N ALA A 235 23.58 19.01 10.82
CA ALA A 235 24.97 18.57 10.85
C ALA A 235 25.49 17.93 9.54
N GLN A 236 24.59 17.25 8.78
CA GLN A 236 25.03 16.43 7.65
C GLN A 236 24.64 17.01 6.28
N VAL A 237 23.58 17.81 6.22
CA VAL A 237 22.99 18.29 4.96
C VAL A 237 23.04 19.81 4.88
N GLY A 238 22.57 20.48 5.90
CA GLY A 238 22.22 21.90 5.91
C GLY A 238 20.85 22.14 5.23
N GLU A 239 20.01 22.94 5.86
CA GLU A 239 18.64 23.20 5.44
C GLU A 239 18.57 23.78 4.02
N ASP A 240 19.55 24.63 3.65
CA ASP A 240 19.64 25.27 2.33
C ASP A 240 19.93 24.30 1.18
N ASN A 241 20.42 23.08 1.48
CA ASN A 241 20.69 22.04 0.50
C ASN A 241 19.56 21.04 0.38
N LEU A 242 18.62 21.02 1.34
CA LEU A 242 17.57 20.02 1.43
C LEU A 242 16.37 20.38 0.54
N ALA A 243 16.12 19.56 -0.47
CA ALA A 243 14.99 19.71 -1.39
C ALA A 243 13.69 19.22 -0.77
N ALA A 244 13.74 18.07 -0.11
CA ALA A 244 12.55 17.43 0.44
C ALA A 244 12.87 16.50 1.61
N VAL A 245 11.86 16.31 2.46
CA VAL A 245 11.75 15.21 3.42
C VAL A 245 10.63 14.30 2.93
N ILE A 246 10.91 12.99 2.82
CA ILE A 246 9.91 11.98 2.48
C ILE A 246 9.66 11.04 3.66
N LEU A 247 8.38 10.79 3.96
CA LEU A 247 7.95 9.99 5.09
C LEU A 247 6.66 9.23 4.79
N GLU A 248 6.62 7.95 5.19
CA GLU A 248 5.36 7.19 5.28
C GLU A 248 4.67 7.58 6.60
N PRO A 249 3.43 8.12 6.61
CA PRO A 249 2.74 8.51 7.86
C PRO A 249 2.58 7.37 8.87
N ILE A 250 2.45 6.13 8.37
CA ILE A 250 2.68 4.88 9.08
C ILE A 250 3.60 4.03 8.22
N GLN A 251 4.76 3.66 8.72
CA GLN A 251 5.74 2.90 7.94
C GLN A 251 5.28 1.46 7.70
N GLY A 252 5.03 1.09 6.43
CA GLY A 252 4.52 -0.21 6.05
C GLY A 252 5.53 -1.35 6.25
N GLU A 253 6.45 -1.50 5.32
CA GLU A 253 7.42 -2.61 5.31
C GLU A 253 8.40 -2.57 6.50
N GLY A 254 8.62 -1.40 7.08
CA GLY A 254 9.43 -1.20 8.27
C GLY A 254 8.88 -1.83 9.54
N GLY A 255 7.57 -2.15 9.57
CA GLY A 255 6.93 -2.82 10.69
C GLY A 255 5.63 -2.17 11.17
N PHE A 256 4.88 -1.52 10.32
CA PHE A 256 3.67 -0.74 10.66
C PHE A 256 3.94 0.24 11.80
N ILE A 257 5.09 0.89 11.73
CA ILE A 257 5.52 1.83 12.76
C ILE A 257 4.62 3.07 12.71
N VAL A 258 3.83 3.24 13.76
CA VAL A 258 3.04 4.45 14.00
C VAL A 258 3.94 5.41 14.76
N PRO A 259 4.27 6.58 14.21
CA PRO A 259 5.06 7.58 14.92
C PRO A 259 4.31 8.11 16.15
N ALA A 260 5.05 8.60 17.14
CA ALA A 260 4.45 9.26 18.30
C ALA A 260 3.60 10.45 17.85
N PRO A 261 2.43 10.69 18.49
CA PRO A 261 1.53 11.78 18.11
C PRO A 261 2.25 13.12 18.03
N GLY A 262 2.01 13.86 16.95
CA GLY A 262 2.59 15.16 16.67
C GLY A 262 3.96 15.12 15.96
N PHE A 263 4.61 13.97 15.81
CA PHE A 263 5.89 13.87 15.12
C PHE A 263 5.77 14.24 13.64
N VAL A 264 4.81 13.66 12.92
CA VAL A 264 4.62 13.93 11.48
C VAL A 264 4.33 15.41 11.25
N LYS A 265 3.46 15.98 12.10
CA LYS A 265 3.15 17.40 12.02
C LYS A 265 4.35 18.29 12.28
N GLN A 266 5.16 17.99 13.31
CA GLN A 266 6.39 18.76 13.60
C GLN A 266 7.36 18.74 12.43
N VAL A 267 7.54 17.59 11.77
CA VAL A 267 8.40 17.46 10.57
C VAL A 267 7.83 18.29 9.42
N ALA A 268 6.52 18.21 9.16
CA ALA A 268 5.88 18.95 8.08
C ALA A 268 5.96 20.48 8.30
N ASP A 269 5.65 20.94 9.53
CA ASP A 269 5.73 22.36 9.89
C ASP A 269 7.17 22.88 9.75
N TRP A 270 8.15 22.11 10.24
CA TRP A 270 9.57 22.48 10.11
C TRP A 270 10.01 22.54 8.64
N CYS A 271 9.52 21.65 7.78
CA CYS A 271 9.78 21.71 6.35
C CYS A 271 9.24 23.02 5.75
N ALA A 272 8.00 23.37 6.08
CA ALA A 272 7.38 24.62 5.61
C ALA A 272 8.15 25.88 6.06
N ASP A 273 8.58 25.92 7.32
CA ASP A 273 9.35 27.03 7.89
C ASP A 273 10.72 27.24 7.20
N ASN A 274 11.28 26.16 6.62
CA ASN A 274 12.60 26.18 5.96
C ASN A 274 12.50 26.14 4.41
N GLY A 275 11.29 26.23 3.84
CA GLY A 275 11.09 26.15 2.39
C GLY A 275 11.57 24.82 1.79
N ILE A 276 11.39 23.73 2.55
CA ILE A 276 11.67 22.35 2.18
C ILE A 276 10.34 21.68 1.85
N LEU A 277 10.25 20.87 0.80
CA LEU A 277 9.02 20.19 0.47
C LEU A 277 8.82 18.96 1.36
N PHE A 278 7.62 18.81 1.93
CA PHE A 278 7.20 17.61 2.65
C PHE A 278 6.45 16.67 1.70
N ILE A 279 7.00 15.46 1.51
CA ILE A 279 6.42 14.40 0.67
C ILE A 279 5.82 13.34 1.59
N ALA A 280 4.49 13.19 1.59
CA ALA A 280 3.84 12.05 2.25
C ALA A 280 3.78 10.86 1.28
N ASP A 281 4.45 9.76 1.64
CA ASP A 281 4.32 8.50 0.92
C ASP A 281 3.12 7.72 1.46
N GLU A 282 1.97 7.94 0.81
CA GLU A 282 0.69 7.32 1.15
C GLU A 282 0.39 6.06 0.31
N VAL A 283 1.40 5.51 -0.34
CA VAL A 283 1.27 4.31 -1.19
C VAL A 283 0.64 3.14 -0.45
N GLN A 284 0.91 2.97 0.84
CA GLN A 284 0.31 1.88 1.63
C GLN A 284 -0.78 2.35 2.60
N THR A 285 -0.73 3.57 3.06
CA THR A 285 -1.61 4.14 4.08
C THR A 285 -2.89 4.77 3.53
N GLY A 286 -2.87 5.22 2.27
CA GLY A 286 -3.98 5.90 1.64
C GLY A 286 -5.17 4.99 1.29
N PHE A 287 -6.21 5.61 0.77
CA PHE A 287 -7.43 4.98 0.27
C PHE A 287 -8.16 4.18 1.33
N CYS A 288 -8.62 4.88 2.37
CA CYS A 288 -9.42 4.39 3.49
C CYS A 288 -8.70 3.40 4.43
N ARG A 289 -7.49 2.93 4.08
CA ARG A 289 -6.78 1.86 4.81
C ARG A 289 -6.62 2.14 6.29
N THR A 290 -6.36 3.38 6.67
CA THR A 290 -6.12 3.82 8.06
C THR A 290 -7.34 4.44 8.74
N GLY A 291 -8.50 4.42 8.10
CA GLY A 291 -9.74 4.99 8.63
C GLY A 291 -10.08 6.38 8.11
N ASP A 292 -9.17 7.01 7.38
CA ASP A 292 -9.35 8.26 6.66
C ASP A 292 -8.91 8.05 5.20
N TRP A 293 -9.18 8.98 4.28
CA TRP A 293 -8.73 8.84 2.89
C TRP A 293 -7.21 8.74 2.82
N PHE A 294 -6.51 9.55 3.64
CA PHE A 294 -5.05 9.55 3.77
C PHE A 294 -4.64 9.64 5.24
N ALA A 295 -3.60 8.93 5.62
CA ALA A 295 -3.16 8.87 7.01
C ALA A 295 -2.62 10.22 7.54
N SER A 296 -2.15 11.10 6.66
CA SER A 296 -1.72 12.46 6.99
C SER A 296 -2.86 13.32 7.54
N GLU A 297 -4.12 13.04 7.20
CA GLU A 297 -5.29 13.75 7.72
C GLU A 297 -5.45 13.61 9.24
N TYR A 298 -4.98 12.50 9.80
CA TYR A 298 -5.12 12.23 11.25
C TYR A 298 -4.49 13.30 12.14
N GLU A 299 -3.36 13.87 11.73
CA GLU A 299 -2.68 14.97 12.44
C GLU A 299 -2.92 16.34 11.78
N GLY A 300 -3.85 16.43 10.83
CA GLY A 300 -4.13 17.65 10.08
C GLY A 300 -2.94 18.11 9.24
N VAL A 301 -2.11 17.18 8.76
CA VAL A 301 -0.96 17.48 7.91
C VAL A 301 -1.42 17.65 6.47
N VAL A 302 -0.99 18.74 5.85
CA VAL A 302 -1.19 19.03 4.42
C VAL A 302 0.19 18.95 3.74
N PRO A 303 0.49 17.83 3.07
CA PRO A 303 1.76 17.66 2.37
C PRO A 303 1.87 18.55 1.13
N ASP A 304 3.09 18.94 0.75
CA ASP A 304 3.34 19.60 -0.55
C ASP A 304 3.14 18.64 -1.72
N LEU A 305 3.55 17.37 -1.54
CA LEU A 305 3.40 16.28 -2.51
C LEU A 305 2.91 15.01 -1.78
N ILE A 306 2.03 14.27 -2.42
CA ILE A 306 1.55 12.95 -1.95
C ILE A 306 1.83 11.92 -3.04
N THR A 307 2.43 10.79 -2.68
CA THR A 307 2.56 9.64 -3.57
C THR A 307 1.50 8.59 -3.25
N THR A 308 0.82 8.10 -4.28
CA THR A 308 -0.29 7.15 -4.17
C THR A 308 -0.10 5.96 -5.09
N ALA A 309 -0.59 4.79 -4.70
CA ALA A 309 -0.66 3.56 -5.51
C ALA A 309 -1.54 2.50 -4.81
N LYS A 310 -1.22 1.21 -4.99
CA LYS A 310 -1.84 0.05 -4.29
C LYS A 310 -3.37 0.11 -4.25
N GLY A 311 -3.96 0.45 -3.10
CA GLY A 311 -5.41 0.49 -2.88
C GLY A 311 -6.19 1.38 -3.84
N MET A 312 -5.52 2.33 -4.50
CA MET A 312 -6.11 3.29 -5.41
C MET A 312 -6.85 2.65 -6.59
N ALA A 313 -6.35 1.55 -7.15
CA ALA A 313 -6.84 1.00 -8.41
C ALA A 313 -7.39 -0.43 -8.30
N GLY A 314 -7.83 -0.88 -7.10
CA GLY A 314 -8.58 -2.12 -6.93
C GLY A 314 -7.90 -3.39 -7.46
N GLY A 315 -6.58 -3.36 -7.67
CA GLY A 315 -5.79 -4.49 -8.14
C GLY A 315 -4.96 -4.25 -9.40
N LEU A 316 -5.26 -3.19 -10.18
CA LEU A 316 -4.50 -2.86 -11.38
C LEU A 316 -3.32 -1.90 -11.09
N PRO A 317 -2.24 -1.97 -11.89
CA PRO A 317 -1.08 -1.11 -11.72
C PRO A 317 -1.43 0.35 -12.05
N LEU A 318 -1.48 1.20 -11.03
CA LEU A 318 -1.62 2.64 -11.14
C LEU A 318 -0.95 3.31 -9.94
N ALA A 319 -0.35 4.46 -10.16
CA ALA A 319 0.23 5.30 -9.14
C ALA A 319 0.08 6.77 -9.52
N GLY A 320 0.15 7.67 -8.54
CA GLY A 320 0.05 9.09 -8.77
C GLY A 320 0.99 9.89 -7.87
N VAL A 321 1.33 11.08 -8.35
CA VAL A 321 1.86 12.17 -7.55
C VAL A 321 0.86 13.30 -7.64
N THR A 322 0.29 13.67 -6.50
CA THR A 322 -0.61 14.83 -6.37
C THR A 322 0.07 15.85 -5.46
N GLY A 323 0.03 17.10 -5.83
CA GLY A 323 0.64 18.14 -5.01
C GLY A 323 0.21 19.55 -5.41
N ARG A 324 0.76 20.51 -4.69
CA ARG A 324 0.51 21.94 -4.94
C ARG A 324 0.74 22.27 -6.41
N ALA A 325 -0.19 23.02 -7.00
CA ALA A 325 -0.14 23.38 -8.42
C ALA A 325 1.16 24.11 -8.80
N ASP A 326 1.61 25.05 -7.98
CA ASP A 326 2.87 25.79 -8.21
C ASP A 326 4.12 24.89 -8.21
N VAL A 327 4.10 23.83 -7.40
CA VAL A 327 5.17 22.83 -7.31
C VAL A 327 5.14 21.90 -8.52
N MET A 328 3.98 21.32 -8.82
CA MET A 328 3.82 20.36 -9.91
C MET A 328 4.00 21.01 -11.30
N ASP A 329 3.47 22.22 -11.50
CA ASP A 329 3.55 22.97 -12.76
C ASP A 329 4.93 23.64 -12.97
N SER A 330 5.86 23.55 -11.98
CA SER A 330 7.25 23.98 -12.17
C SER A 330 7.99 23.18 -13.24
N ILE A 331 7.59 21.93 -13.47
CA ILE A 331 8.20 21.03 -14.45
C ILE A 331 7.78 21.44 -15.87
N HIS A 332 8.76 21.56 -16.74
CA HIS A 332 8.51 21.86 -18.17
C HIS A 332 7.73 20.75 -18.89
N GLY A 333 7.02 21.10 -19.95
CA GLY A 333 6.26 20.14 -20.77
C GLY A 333 7.13 18.96 -21.22
N GLY A 334 6.63 17.74 -21.02
CA GLY A 334 7.35 16.49 -21.28
C GLY A 334 8.33 16.05 -20.19
N GLY A 335 8.49 16.82 -19.10
CA GLY A 335 9.35 16.47 -17.99
C GLY A 335 8.79 15.36 -17.07
N LEU A 336 7.48 15.18 -17.04
CA LEU A 336 6.80 14.07 -16.38
C LEU A 336 6.10 13.18 -17.41
N GLY A 337 5.99 11.87 -17.14
CA GLY A 337 5.25 10.95 -17.99
C GLY A 337 5.88 9.58 -18.08
N GLY A 338 5.30 8.77 -18.93
CA GLY A 338 5.70 7.39 -19.23
C GLY A 338 4.70 6.77 -20.21
N THR A 339 5.14 5.89 -21.09
CA THR A 339 4.28 5.31 -22.14
C THR A 339 2.99 4.70 -21.58
N TYR A 340 3.05 4.04 -20.42
CA TYR A 340 1.91 3.37 -19.79
C TYR A 340 1.34 4.13 -18.58
N GLY A 341 1.94 5.24 -18.16
CA GLY A 341 1.50 6.01 -17.02
C GLY A 341 0.06 6.48 -17.19
N GLY A 342 -0.80 6.17 -16.21
CA GLY A 342 -2.23 6.46 -16.30
C GLY A 342 -2.94 5.63 -17.36
N ASN A 343 -2.59 4.33 -17.54
CA ASN A 343 -3.27 3.44 -18.49
C ASN A 343 -4.80 3.52 -18.33
N PRO A 344 -5.59 3.63 -19.44
CA PRO A 344 -7.03 3.87 -19.36
C PRO A 344 -7.79 2.77 -18.62
N VAL A 345 -7.37 1.50 -18.76
CA VAL A 345 -7.97 0.37 -18.03
C VAL A 345 -7.68 0.48 -16.51
N ALA A 346 -6.48 0.91 -16.14
CA ALA A 346 -6.12 1.13 -14.74
C ALA A 346 -6.82 2.38 -14.16
N CYS A 347 -7.03 3.43 -14.96
CA CYS A 347 -7.83 4.60 -14.56
C CYS A 347 -9.30 4.21 -14.34
N ALA A 348 -9.91 3.46 -15.26
CA ALA A 348 -11.27 2.94 -15.08
C ALA A 348 -11.39 2.07 -13.81
N SER A 349 -10.38 1.25 -13.52
CA SER A 349 -10.30 0.49 -12.27
C SER A 349 -10.25 1.38 -11.04
N ALA A 350 -9.44 2.44 -11.06
CA ALA A 350 -9.32 3.39 -9.95
C ALA A 350 -10.64 4.13 -9.69
N LEU A 351 -11.33 4.57 -10.73
CA LEU A 351 -12.64 5.20 -10.60
C LEU A 351 -13.65 4.26 -9.93
N GLY A 352 -13.70 2.99 -10.37
CA GLY A 352 -14.56 1.98 -9.74
C GLY A 352 -14.20 1.69 -8.28
N ALA A 353 -12.91 1.71 -7.94
CA ALA A 353 -12.44 1.55 -6.55
C ALA A 353 -12.82 2.77 -5.69
N ILE A 354 -12.59 3.99 -6.16
CA ILE A 354 -12.93 5.23 -5.46
C ILE A 354 -14.45 5.35 -5.24
N GLU A 355 -15.26 4.99 -6.24
CA GLU A 355 -16.72 4.93 -6.10
C GLU A 355 -17.15 3.95 -5.01
N THR A 356 -16.58 2.74 -5.02
CA THR A 356 -16.85 1.73 -3.98
C THR A 356 -16.48 2.26 -2.59
N MET A 357 -15.32 2.90 -2.44
CA MET A 357 -14.87 3.46 -1.16
C MET A 357 -15.82 4.54 -0.63
N LYS A 358 -16.31 5.43 -1.52
CA LYS A 358 -17.25 6.49 -1.15
C LYS A 358 -18.63 5.96 -0.77
N GLU A 359 -19.20 5.09 -1.61
CA GLU A 359 -20.58 4.63 -1.43
C GLU A 359 -20.74 3.63 -0.29
N GLU A 360 -19.71 2.83 0.00
CA GLU A 360 -19.73 1.83 1.07
C GLU A 360 -19.09 2.36 2.37
N ASP A 361 -18.73 3.64 2.43
CA ASP A 361 -18.02 4.25 3.60
C ASP A 361 -16.86 3.39 4.11
N LEU A 362 -15.92 3.08 3.22
CA LEU A 362 -14.81 2.21 3.61
C LEU A 362 -13.86 2.84 4.62
N CYS A 363 -13.84 4.17 4.79
CA CYS A 363 -13.16 4.81 5.90
C CYS A 363 -13.80 4.44 7.24
N GLY A 364 -15.12 4.51 7.35
CA GLY A 364 -15.87 4.03 8.51
C GLY A 364 -15.68 2.53 8.73
N ARG A 365 -15.70 1.74 7.63
CA ARG A 365 -15.45 0.29 7.71
C ARG A 365 -14.06 -0.05 8.26
N ALA A 366 -13.02 0.66 7.88
CA ALA A 366 -11.68 0.46 8.43
C ALA A 366 -11.63 0.66 9.96
N LYS A 367 -12.34 1.68 10.48
CA LYS A 367 -12.47 1.93 11.92
C LYS A 367 -13.23 0.80 12.63
N GLN A 368 -14.23 0.19 11.99
CA GLN A 368 -14.92 -1.00 12.51
C GLN A 368 -13.98 -2.21 12.57
N VAL A 369 -13.14 -2.41 11.56
CA VAL A 369 -12.11 -3.48 11.57
C VAL A 369 -11.15 -3.28 12.75
N GLU A 370 -10.68 -2.07 13.00
CA GLU A 370 -9.85 -1.75 14.18
C GLU A 370 -10.57 -2.13 15.48
N ALA A 371 -11.82 -1.71 15.62
CA ALA A 371 -12.64 -2.00 16.80
C ALA A 371 -12.88 -3.52 17.02
N LEU A 372 -12.89 -4.31 15.96
CA LEU A 372 -12.98 -5.77 16.04
C LEU A 372 -11.65 -6.43 16.42
N PHE A 373 -10.54 -5.99 15.83
CA PHE A 373 -9.23 -6.62 15.97
C PHE A 373 -8.52 -6.26 17.26
N VAL A 374 -8.44 -4.96 17.60
CA VAL A 374 -7.59 -4.47 18.69
C VAL A 374 -7.94 -5.10 20.06
N PRO A 375 -9.21 -5.19 20.49
CA PRO A 375 -9.54 -5.82 21.78
C PRO A 375 -9.14 -7.31 21.82
N ARG A 376 -9.28 -8.04 20.73
CA ARG A 376 -8.90 -9.46 20.64
C ARG A 376 -7.39 -9.64 20.73
N LEU A 377 -6.64 -8.81 20.00
CA LEU A 377 -5.17 -8.83 20.05
C LEU A 377 -4.64 -8.45 21.44
N GLN A 378 -5.26 -7.47 22.10
CA GLN A 378 -4.94 -7.09 23.49
C GLN A 378 -5.19 -8.25 24.46
N ALA A 379 -6.34 -8.91 24.38
CA ALA A 379 -6.65 -10.08 25.19
C ALA A 379 -5.67 -11.25 24.94
N LEU A 380 -5.15 -11.38 23.72
CA LEU A 380 -4.09 -12.35 23.41
C LEU A 380 -2.77 -11.93 24.08
N ALA A 381 -2.40 -10.65 24.03
CA ALA A 381 -1.17 -10.13 24.64
C ALA A 381 -1.15 -10.28 26.18
N GLU A 382 -2.30 -10.18 26.83
CA GLU A 382 -2.41 -10.44 28.28
C GLU A 382 -2.03 -11.88 28.66
N ARG A 383 -2.23 -12.83 27.74
CA ARG A 383 -1.90 -14.25 27.94
C ARG A 383 -0.48 -14.60 27.51
N TYR A 384 0.06 -13.87 26.55
CA TYR A 384 1.33 -14.21 25.90
C TYR A 384 2.29 -13.02 25.91
N PRO A 385 3.25 -12.98 26.84
CA PRO A 385 4.20 -11.88 26.96
C PRO A 385 5.17 -11.74 25.79
N GLN A 386 5.12 -12.65 24.82
CA GLN A 386 5.85 -12.56 23.57
C GLN A 386 5.23 -11.53 22.60
N ILE A 387 4.01 -11.10 22.82
CA ILE A 387 3.41 -9.95 22.14
C ILE A 387 3.89 -8.70 22.85
N GLY A 388 4.88 -8.02 22.27
CA GLY A 388 5.49 -6.84 22.84
C GLY A 388 4.76 -5.54 22.55
N ASP A 389 4.15 -5.46 21.35
CA ASP A 389 3.43 -4.27 20.93
C ASP A 389 2.30 -4.59 19.94
N ILE A 390 1.19 -3.86 20.06
CA ILE A 390 0.07 -3.86 19.14
C ILE A 390 -0.14 -2.42 18.69
N ARG A 391 -0.07 -2.18 17.39
CA ARG A 391 -0.15 -0.82 16.82
C ARG A 391 -0.83 -0.80 15.47
N GLY A 392 -1.16 0.37 15.00
CA GLY A 392 -1.80 0.60 13.71
C GLY A 392 -2.97 1.57 13.84
N ARG A 393 -3.68 1.76 12.73
CA ARG A 393 -4.93 2.54 12.62
C ARG A 393 -5.83 1.91 11.57
N GLY A 394 -7.13 1.94 11.81
CA GLY A 394 -8.11 1.38 10.88
C GLY A 394 -7.83 -0.10 10.60
N ALA A 395 -7.73 -0.47 9.33
CA ALA A 395 -7.43 -1.83 8.92
C ALA A 395 -5.94 -2.02 8.53
N MET A 396 -5.05 -1.21 9.07
CA MET A 396 -3.60 -1.35 8.98
C MET A 396 -3.04 -1.61 10.39
N LEU A 397 -3.11 -2.87 10.85
CA LEU A 397 -2.79 -3.27 12.21
C LEU A 397 -1.60 -4.22 12.27
N ALA A 398 -0.84 -4.17 13.33
CA ALA A 398 0.34 -5.02 13.53
C ALA A 398 0.46 -5.55 14.96
N VAL A 399 1.12 -6.71 15.04
CA VAL A 399 1.57 -7.33 16.30
C VAL A 399 3.07 -7.56 16.20
N GLU A 400 3.83 -6.98 17.09
CA GLU A 400 5.28 -7.16 17.16
C GLU A 400 5.65 -8.20 18.20
N LEU A 401 6.45 -9.20 17.81
CA LEU A 401 6.86 -10.30 18.68
C LEU A 401 8.27 -10.12 19.22
N VAL A 402 8.40 -10.37 20.50
CA VAL A 402 9.65 -10.32 21.28
C VAL A 402 9.82 -11.61 22.08
N ASN A 403 10.96 -11.80 22.76
CA ASN A 403 11.20 -13.02 23.53
C ASN A 403 10.31 -13.14 24.78
N GLY A 404 9.89 -12.01 25.35
CA GLY A 404 9.01 -12.01 26.54
C GLY A 404 8.91 -10.64 27.20
N ALA A 405 8.20 -10.59 28.29
CA ALA A 405 7.97 -9.34 29.04
C ALA A 405 9.28 -8.64 29.43
N GLY A 406 9.43 -7.38 29.03
CA GLY A 406 10.61 -6.57 29.32
C GLY A 406 11.86 -6.88 28.48
N ASP A 407 11.80 -7.89 27.60
CA ASP A 407 12.85 -8.20 26.63
C ASP A 407 12.43 -7.72 25.23
N LEU A 408 13.02 -6.63 24.77
CA LEU A 408 12.74 -6.06 23.44
C LEU A 408 13.43 -6.81 22.30
N THR A 409 14.12 -7.94 22.56
CA THR A 409 14.78 -8.73 21.53
C THR A 409 13.75 -9.30 20.54
N PRO A 410 13.87 -8.98 19.23
CA PRO A 410 12.91 -9.43 18.22
C PRO A 410 12.84 -10.95 18.11
N ASN A 411 11.64 -11.54 18.06
CA ASN A 411 11.44 -12.98 17.93
C ASN A 411 10.95 -13.37 16.53
N ALA A 412 11.84 -13.28 15.54
CA ALA A 412 11.53 -13.66 14.15
C ALA A 412 11.24 -15.17 14.00
N ALA A 413 11.80 -16.02 14.84
CA ALA A 413 11.58 -17.46 14.80
C ALA A 413 10.11 -17.80 15.17
N LEU A 414 9.61 -17.25 16.27
CA LEU A 414 8.20 -17.40 16.66
C LEU A 414 7.27 -16.80 15.60
N THR A 415 7.61 -15.63 15.06
CA THR A 415 6.84 -15.00 13.99
C THR A 415 6.71 -15.92 12.78
N GLY A 416 7.81 -16.55 12.36
CA GLY A 416 7.81 -17.52 11.27
C GLY A 416 6.95 -18.76 11.56
N ALA A 417 7.03 -19.31 12.78
CA ALA A 417 6.26 -20.48 13.18
C ALA A 417 4.75 -20.21 13.19
N VAL A 418 4.33 -19.11 13.81
CA VAL A 418 2.91 -18.70 13.83
C VAL A 418 2.40 -18.42 12.40
N ASN A 419 3.20 -17.76 11.55
CA ASN A 419 2.82 -17.50 10.17
C ASN A 419 2.58 -18.79 9.38
N GLN A 420 3.45 -19.78 9.54
CA GLN A 420 3.29 -21.10 8.91
C GLN A 420 2.04 -21.83 9.42
N ALA A 421 1.78 -21.77 10.73
CA ALA A 421 0.59 -22.36 11.33
C ALA A 421 -0.71 -21.70 10.81
N CYS A 422 -0.73 -20.36 10.68
CA CYS A 422 -1.84 -19.65 10.03
C CYS A 422 -2.06 -20.11 8.59
N HIS A 423 -0.99 -20.19 7.81
CA HIS A 423 -1.06 -20.65 6.42
C HIS A 423 -1.60 -22.08 6.30
N ALA A 424 -1.17 -23.00 7.17
CA ALA A 424 -1.66 -24.38 7.18
C ALA A 424 -3.17 -24.48 7.45
N GLU A 425 -3.70 -23.54 8.22
CA GLU A 425 -5.13 -23.42 8.52
C GLU A 425 -5.91 -22.55 7.53
N GLY A 426 -5.30 -22.15 6.42
CA GLY A 426 -5.96 -21.39 5.35
C GLY A 426 -6.19 -19.91 5.67
N LEU A 427 -5.39 -19.33 6.56
CA LEU A 427 -5.34 -17.89 6.79
C LEU A 427 -4.07 -17.32 6.16
N VAL A 428 -4.23 -16.45 5.17
CA VAL A 428 -3.12 -15.74 4.53
C VAL A 428 -2.71 -14.57 5.40
N THR A 429 -1.60 -14.71 6.11
CA THR A 429 -0.97 -13.67 6.92
C THR A 429 0.34 -13.22 6.29
N LEU A 430 0.75 -11.99 6.58
CA LEU A 430 1.98 -11.38 6.12
C LEU A 430 2.85 -10.96 7.30
N THR A 431 4.16 -11.07 7.14
CA THR A 431 5.13 -10.56 8.10
C THR A 431 5.93 -9.41 7.51
N CYS A 432 6.45 -8.54 8.35
CA CYS A 432 7.27 -7.39 7.97
C CYS A 432 8.21 -6.99 9.12
N GLY A 433 8.68 -5.75 9.09
CA GLY A 433 9.60 -5.19 10.07
C GLY A 433 11.05 -5.39 9.71
N THR A 434 11.89 -4.47 10.17
CA THR A 434 13.33 -4.51 9.96
C THR A 434 13.93 -5.83 10.48
N TYR A 435 13.37 -6.36 11.55
CA TYR A 435 13.84 -7.58 12.21
C TYR A 435 13.04 -8.83 11.85
N GLY A 436 12.00 -8.71 10.99
CA GLY A 436 11.15 -9.84 10.57
C GLY A 436 10.26 -10.42 11.67
N ASN A 437 9.95 -9.64 12.70
CA ASN A 437 9.23 -10.06 13.90
C ASN A 437 7.85 -9.41 14.05
N VAL A 438 7.28 -8.89 12.96
CA VAL A 438 6.00 -8.17 12.98
C VAL A 438 5.00 -8.88 12.08
N PHE A 439 3.84 -9.27 12.62
CA PHE A 439 2.65 -9.58 11.83
C PHE A 439 1.98 -8.30 11.39
N ARG A 440 1.49 -8.29 10.16
CA ARG A 440 0.67 -7.21 9.62
C ARG A 440 -0.67 -7.73 9.13
N PHE A 441 -1.73 -7.08 9.56
CA PHE A 441 -3.10 -7.36 9.16
C PHE A 441 -3.58 -6.26 8.22
N LEU A 442 -3.95 -6.68 7.03
CA LEU A 442 -4.42 -5.83 5.93
C LEU A 442 -5.64 -6.48 5.27
N PRO A 443 -6.69 -6.85 6.01
CA PRO A 443 -7.83 -7.50 5.40
C PRO A 443 -8.48 -6.59 4.35
N PRO A 444 -9.10 -7.14 3.29
CA PRO A 444 -9.98 -6.37 2.43
C PRO A 444 -11.11 -5.76 3.24
N LEU A 445 -11.43 -4.49 3.02
CA LEU A 445 -12.47 -3.79 3.77
C LEU A 445 -13.88 -4.32 3.44
N ALA A 446 -14.04 -4.96 2.28
CA ALA A 446 -15.26 -5.65 1.89
C ALA A 446 -15.51 -6.99 2.64
N ALA A 447 -14.54 -7.49 3.41
CA ALA A 447 -14.71 -8.72 4.18
C ALA A 447 -15.69 -8.51 5.35
N GLY A 448 -16.65 -9.45 5.54
CA GLY A 448 -17.61 -9.40 6.63
C GLY A 448 -16.99 -9.75 7.99
N ASP A 449 -17.65 -9.32 9.07
CA ASP A 449 -17.16 -9.50 10.44
C ASP A 449 -17.03 -10.98 10.84
N GLU A 450 -17.89 -11.84 10.34
CA GLU A 450 -17.84 -13.30 10.58
C GLU A 450 -16.54 -13.88 10.02
N LEU A 451 -16.21 -13.54 8.77
CA LEU A 451 -14.98 -13.98 8.13
C LEU A 451 -13.73 -13.43 8.82
N LEU A 452 -13.77 -12.15 9.21
CA LEU A 452 -12.69 -11.52 9.96
C LEU A 452 -12.50 -12.16 11.34
N SER A 453 -13.60 -12.50 12.02
CA SER A 453 -13.57 -13.16 13.32
C SER A 453 -13.01 -14.59 13.21
N GLU A 454 -13.40 -15.38 12.18
CA GLU A 454 -12.82 -16.70 11.93
C GLU A 454 -11.30 -16.59 11.68
N GLY A 455 -10.85 -15.61 10.90
CA GLY A 455 -9.43 -15.38 10.68
C GLY A 455 -8.66 -15.07 11.98
N LEU A 456 -9.24 -14.27 12.87
CA LEU A 456 -8.66 -14.00 14.19
C LEU A 456 -8.64 -15.28 15.08
N ASP A 457 -9.69 -16.11 15.05
CA ASP A 457 -9.71 -17.40 15.76
C ASP A 457 -8.56 -18.31 15.31
N ILE A 458 -8.29 -18.34 14.01
CA ILE A 458 -7.17 -19.11 13.45
C ILE A 458 -5.84 -18.53 13.94
N PHE A 459 -5.66 -17.20 13.89
CA PHE A 459 -4.45 -16.54 14.35
C PHE A 459 -4.18 -16.83 15.84
N GLU A 460 -5.20 -16.70 16.71
CA GLU A 460 -5.08 -16.97 18.15
C GLU A 460 -4.71 -18.44 18.44
N LYS A 461 -5.33 -19.39 17.73
CA LYS A 461 -5.00 -20.83 17.85
C LYS A 461 -3.60 -21.14 17.37
N ALA A 462 -3.21 -20.59 16.21
CA ALA A 462 -1.87 -20.74 15.66
C ALA A 462 -0.80 -20.17 16.60
N PHE A 463 -1.08 -19.01 17.20
CA PHE A 463 -0.21 -18.40 18.19
C PHE A 463 -0.04 -19.29 19.42
N ALA A 464 -1.16 -19.72 20.02
CA ALA A 464 -1.17 -20.60 21.20
C ALA A 464 -0.43 -21.93 20.97
N ALA A 465 -0.48 -22.47 19.77
CA ALA A 465 0.19 -23.73 19.41
C ALA A 465 1.70 -23.56 19.14
N SER A 466 2.16 -22.34 18.93
CA SER A 466 3.55 -22.03 18.56
C SER A 466 4.41 -21.52 19.73
N VAL A 467 3.78 -21.12 20.85
CA VAL A 467 4.41 -20.70 22.10
C VAL A 467 4.58 -21.92 23.03
#